data_e15f2e1a8d1d3faf7771a3b2cf50c09e
#
_entry.id   e15f2e1a8d1d3faf7771a3b2cf50c09e
#
_cell.length_a   1.000
_cell.length_b   1.000
_cell.length_c   1.000
_cell.angle_alpha   90.00
_cell.angle_beta   90.00
_cell.angle_gamma   90.00
#
_symmetry.space_group_name_H-M   'P 1'
#
loop_
_entity.id
_entity.type
_entity.pdbx_description
1 polymer ?
#
loop_
_entity_poly.entity_id
_entity_poly.type
_entity_poly.pdbx_seq_one_letter_code
_entity_poly.pdbx_strand_id
1 'polypeptide(L)'
;MIPHEYIEELTRRTDIVDVVGNYVQLKRKGRLYGGLCPFHSEKTPSFYVYPDTQSFYCFGCGVGGDVIHFVRRINSIDYTEAVKMLAARAGMPEPQEDDKTGRLRSRILSMNKEAARYFHACLNSTVEEARQARAYWRRRGLDDKTIVRFGLGYAPDDGQGLYQYLRDKGYNQQELDASGLFKRSQSGRIYCLFWKRVMTPIFDLRGNIIAFGGRVLDDSKPKYVNSPETLVYHKSDTVFALQIAKKSASRRFVLCEGYMDVISMHQAGIDTAVCACGTALTPDQVKLISQYAEEVILSYDSDEAGQKATLRSLELFRNSPVKVGVLQIPGAKDPDEYIKKYGSERFKALLDGVGNAMDFRLGRLKNKYDLKQDAQRLEYVKEAVNMLAERSNPTEQEVYAGRLAEETNISKNAIMTQLADAVKRSNSKRRWAQNQARLQSGEMHQISVPYSAGGSQALGVASAEQRLLAAMLREPSYIPQVRAQLSPEKFVLPQQKELYEAFLQCQEQGIEISLSTLRPFVSEEALNELSRLAAQYSDVNCTPDDIRLYLDRIARGTPVAGKAAEMSNDDLIRYLQSMREKKQGTDPAND
;
A
#
# COMPACT_ATOMS: atom_id res chain seq x y z
N MET A 1 -15.80 -15.66 -13.60
CA MET A 1 -15.66 -15.82 -12.11
C MET A 1 -15.46 -17.31 -11.88
N ILE A 2 -14.51 -17.70 -11.05
CA ILE A 2 -14.29 -19.11 -10.72
C ILE A 2 -15.50 -19.58 -9.89
N PRO A 3 -16.12 -20.73 -10.22
CA PRO A 3 -17.27 -21.24 -9.47
C PRO A 3 -16.96 -21.44 -7.98
N HIS A 4 -17.90 -21.14 -7.11
CA HIS A 4 -17.72 -21.32 -5.66
C HIS A 4 -17.40 -22.77 -5.29
N GLU A 5 -18.08 -23.73 -5.89
CA GLU A 5 -17.85 -25.16 -5.71
C GLU A 5 -16.39 -25.56 -6.00
N TYR A 6 -15.77 -24.92 -7.00
CA TYR A 6 -14.38 -25.14 -7.33
C TYR A 6 -13.45 -24.60 -6.22
N ILE A 7 -13.75 -23.42 -5.69
CA ILE A 7 -12.96 -22.82 -4.59
C ILE A 7 -13.11 -23.63 -3.31
N GLU A 8 -14.31 -24.09 -2.99
CA GLU A 8 -14.56 -24.97 -1.86
C GLU A 8 -13.77 -26.28 -1.95
N GLU A 9 -13.79 -26.93 -3.12
CA GLU A 9 -13.04 -28.15 -3.35
C GLU A 9 -11.53 -27.92 -3.30
N LEU A 10 -11.05 -26.81 -3.86
CA LEU A 10 -9.64 -26.41 -3.79
C LEU A 10 -9.20 -26.20 -2.36
N THR A 11 -9.97 -25.46 -1.59
CA THR A 11 -9.67 -25.16 -0.19
C THR A 11 -9.66 -26.43 0.65
N ARG A 12 -10.59 -27.35 0.39
CA ARG A 12 -10.67 -28.64 1.06
C ARG A 12 -9.48 -29.56 0.80
N ARG A 13 -8.90 -29.48 -0.42
CA ARG A 13 -7.70 -30.25 -0.83
C ARG A 13 -6.39 -29.59 -0.47
N THR A 14 -6.43 -28.36 0.03
CA THR A 14 -5.21 -27.56 0.26
C THR A 14 -5.09 -27.22 1.74
N ASP A 15 -4.13 -27.83 2.45
CA ASP A 15 -3.82 -27.47 3.83
C ASP A 15 -2.94 -26.20 3.85
N ILE A 16 -3.39 -25.17 4.59
CA ILE A 16 -2.66 -23.93 4.72
C ILE A 16 -1.31 -24.11 5.41
N VAL A 17 -1.18 -25.04 6.35
CA VAL A 17 0.09 -25.31 7.05
C VAL A 17 1.12 -25.84 6.09
N ASP A 18 0.72 -26.77 5.20
CA ASP A 18 1.59 -27.35 4.17
C ASP A 18 2.02 -26.32 3.13
N VAL A 19 1.11 -25.42 2.74
CA VAL A 19 1.44 -24.38 1.76
C VAL A 19 2.38 -23.36 2.35
N VAL A 20 2.04 -22.82 3.52
CA VAL A 20 2.84 -21.78 4.21
C VAL A 20 4.20 -22.34 4.62
N GLY A 21 4.26 -23.60 5.04
CA GLY A 21 5.50 -24.29 5.44
C GLY A 21 6.60 -24.33 4.36
N ASN A 22 6.23 -24.16 3.06
CA ASN A 22 7.25 -24.05 1.99
C ASN A 22 7.93 -22.67 1.92
N TYR A 23 7.35 -21.67 2.56
CA TYR A 23 7.85 -20.28 2.54
C TYR A 23 8.33 -19.80 3.91
N VAL A 24 7.76 -20.37 4.99
CA VAL A 24 8.01 -19.94 6.36
C VAL A 24 8.38 -21.14 7.20
N GLN A 25 9.45 -21.05 7.97
CA GLN A 25 9.80 -22.08 8.95
C GLN A 25 8.80 -22.03 10.13
N LEU A 26 7.79 -22.88 10.07
CA LEU A 26 6.73 -22.96 11.06
C LEU A 26 7.15 -23.84 12.25
N LYS A 27 6.86 -23.37 13.47
CA LYS A 27 7.01 -24.15 14.72
C LYS A 27 5.65 -24.31 15.37
N ARG A 28 5.32 -25.54 15.76
CA ARG A 28 4.06 -25.82 16.44
C ARG A 28 4.03 -25.16 17.82
N LYS A 29 2.93 -24.45 18.10
CA LYS A 29 2.63 -23.81 19.39
C LYS A 29 1.22 -24.19 19.82
N GLY A 30 1.09 -25.32 20.53
CA GLY A 30 -0.22 -25.88 20.90
C GLY A 30 -1.00 -26.33 19.66
N ARG A 31 -2.16 -25.72 19.41
CA ARG A 31 -3.01 -25.97 18.23
C ARG A 31 -2.59 -25.14 17.00
N LEU A 32 -1.72 -24.17 17.15
CA LEU A 32 -1.32 -23.22 16.14
C LEU A 32 0.11 -23.50 15.65
N TYR A 33 0.46 -22.88 14.51
CA TYR A 33 1.83 -22.84 14.01
C TYR A 33 2.31 -21.40 13.95
N GLY A 34 3.51 -21.12 14.49
CA GLY A 34 4.10 -19.78 14.52
C GLY A 34 5.42 -19.71 13.79
N GLY A 35 5.71 -18.59 13.16
CA GLY A 35 6.96 -18.32 12.44
C GLY A 35 7.25 -16.83 12.32
N LEU A 36 8.38 -16.49 11.68
CA LEU A 36 8.68 -15.12 11.28
C LEU A 36 7.81 -14.76 10.06
N CYS A 37 7.28 -13.55 10.05
CA CYS A 37 6.41 -13.10 8.99
C CYS A 37 7.18 -12.94 7.66
N PRO A 38 6.68 -13.50 6.54
CA PRO A 38 7.32 -13.31 5.25
C PRO A 38 6.97 -11.96 4.60
N PHE A 39 6.05 -11.18 5.20
CA PHE A 39 5.52 -9.93 4.64
C PHE A 39 6.12 -8.68 5.29
N HIS A 40 6.87 -8.82 6.39
CA HIS A 40 7.63 -7.74 7.02
C HIS A 40 8.83 -8.31 7.77
N SER A 41 9.85 -7.49 8.00
CA SER A 41 11.05 -7.89 8.73
C SER A 41 10.81 -7.85 10.24
N GLU A 42 11.06 -8.97 10.93
CA GLU A 42 10.94 -9.08 12.37
C GLU A 42 11.98 -10.06 12.95
N LYS A 43 12.29 -9.89 14.24
CA LYS A 43 13.21 -10.79 14.96
C LYS A 43 12.49 -11.78 15.87
N THR A 44 11.26 -11.46 16.24
CA THR A 44 10.40 -12.28 17.11
C THR A 44 9.17 -12.72 16.33
N PRO A 45 8.82 -14.03 16.35
CA PRO A 45 7.69 -14.55 15.60
C PRO A 45 6.36 -13.89 15.99
N SER A 46 5.70 -13.23 15.04
CA SER A 46 4.36 -12.66 15.17
C SER A 46 3.37 -13.19 14.12
N PHE A 47 3.81 -14.07 13.24
CA PHE A 47 3.01 -14.70 12.21
C PHE A 47 2.50 -16.06 12.68
N TYR A 48 1.18 -16.25 12.62
CA TYR A 48 0.53 -17.49 13.07
C TYR A 48 -0.37 -18.06 11.99
N VAL A 49 -0.38 -19.39 11.89
CA VAL A 49 -1.27 -20.18 11.01
C VAL A 49 -2.22 -20.96 11.89
N TYR A 50 -3.51 -20.91 11.55
CA TYR A 50 -4.64 -21.50 12.26
C TYR A 50 -5.22 -22.66 11.45
N PRO A 51 -4.87 -23.92 11.75
CA PRO A 51 -5.36 -25.07 11.00
C PRO A 51 -6.87 -25.23 11.06
N ASP A 52 -7.49 -24.93 12.22
CA ASP A 52 -8.92 -25.10 12.44
C ASP A 52 -9.78 -24.20 11.53
N THR A 53 -9.30 -23.00 11.19
CA THR A 53 -10.00 -22.03 10.34
C THR A 53 -9.36 -21.89 8.96
N GLN A 54 -8.32 -22.69 8.65
CA GLN A 54 -7.53 -22.62 7.40
C GLN A 54 -7.11 -21.18 7.07
N SER A 55 -6.63 -20.46 8.08
CA SER A 55 -6.27 -19.04 7.98
C SER A 55 -4.89 -18.75 8.55
N PHE A 56 -4.36 -17.58 8.22
CA PHE A 56 -3.17 -17.02 8.85
C PHE A 56 -3.43 -15.59 9.30
N TYR A 57 -2.70 -15.16 10.32
CA TYR A 57 -2.67 -13.75 10.74
C TYR A 57 -1.31 -13.37 11.31
N CYS A 58 -0.84 -12.17 10.99
CA CYS A 58 0.38 -11.59 11.54
C CYS A 58 0.05 -10.42 12.47
N PHE A 59 0.34 -10.57 13.76
CA PHE A 59 0.12 -9.50 14.75
C PHE A 59 1.11 -8.33 14.63
N GLY A 60 2.20 -8.49 13.85
CA GLY A 60 3.18 -7.42 13.62
C GLY A 60 2.75 -6.43 12.54
N CYS A 61 2.28 -6.92 11.38
CA CYS A 61 1.89 -6.07 10.25
C CYS A 61 0.38 -6.08 9.94
N GLY A 62 -0.44 -6.83 10.70
CA GLY A 62 -1.90 -6.89 10.52
C GLY A 62 -2.37 -7.63 9.26
N VAL A 63 -1.49 -8.34 8.56
CA VAL A 63 -1.84 -9.11 7.36
C VAL A 63 -2.44 -10.44 7.76
N GLY A 64 -3.60 -10.76 7.23
CA GLY A 64 -4.27 -12.05 7.45
C GLY A 64 -5.04 -12.50 6.21
N GLY A 65 -5.56 -13.72 6.24
CA GLY A 65 -6.35 -14.30 5.15
C GLY A 65 -6.31 -15.82 5.13
N ASP A 66 -6.78 -16.37 4.00
CA ASP A 66 -6.76 -17.80 3.68
C ASP A 66 -5.50 -18.21 2.89
N VAL A 67 -5.44 -19.47 2.49
CA VAL A 67 -4.33 -20.02 1.70
C VAL A 67 -4.20 -19.33 0.33
N ILE A 68 -5.30 -18.94 -0.31
CA ILE A 68 -5.28 -18.25 -1.61
C ILE A 68 -4.71 -16.86 -1.43
N HIS A 69 -5.12 -16.16 -0.37
CA HIS A 69 -4.58 -14.83 -0.04
C HIS A 69 -3.09 -14.89 0.28
N PHE A 70 -2.64 -15.90 1.00
CA PHE A 70 -1.23 -16.12 1.28
C PHE A 70 -0.41 -16.28 -0.01
N VAL A 71 -0.83 -17.20 -0.91
CA VAL A 71 -0.13 -17.47 -2.17
C VAL A 71 -0.13 -16.27 -3.10
N ARG A 72 -1.26 -15.57 -3.19
CA ARG A 72 -1.38 -14.31 -3.94
C ARG A 72 -0.35 -13.30 -3.47
N ARG A 73 -0.22 -13.15 -2.16
CA ARG A 73 0.60 -12.11 -1.55
C ARG A 73 2.09 -12.41 -1.58
N ILE A 74 2.47 -13.66 -1.29
CA ILE A 74 3.88 -14.07 -1.26
C ILE A 74 4.50 -14.09 -2.67
N ASN A 75 3.71 -14.44 -3.69
CA ASN A 75 4.16 -14.49 -5.07
C ASN A 75 3.84 -13.20 -5.85
N SER A 76 3.15 -12.22 -5.25
CA SER A 76 2.70 -10.98 -5.92
C SER A 76 1.90 -11.26 -7.19
N ILE A 77 0.95 -12.20 -7.11
CA ILE A 77 0.11 -12.67 -8.22
C ILE A 77 -1.36 -12.30 -7.98
N ASP A 78 -2.18 -12.32 -9.04
CA ASP A 78 -3.61 -12.11 -8.90
C ASP A 78 -4.33 -13.34 -8.32
N TYR A 79 -5.64 -13.15 -8.03
CA TYR A 79 -6.46 -14.21 -7.41
C TYR A 79 -6.56 -15.46 -8.28
N THR A 80 -6.86 -15.27 -9.55
CA THR A 80 -7.03 -16.38 -10.52
C THR A 80 -5.77 -17.21 -10.65
N GLU A 81 -4.64 -16.55 -10.66
CA GLU A 81 -3.34 -17.20 -10.79
C GLU A 81 -2.93 -17.92 -9.50
N ALA A 82 -3.25 -17.36 -8.34
CA ALA A 82 -3.07 -18.05 -7.07
C ALA A 82 -3.94 -19.33 -7.01
N VAL A 83 -5.19 -19.24 -7.47
CA VAL A 83 -6.08 -20.42 -7.58
C VAL A 83 -5.52 -21.45 -8.54
N LYS A 84 -5.04 -21.07 -9.74
CA LYS A 84 -4.41 -22.00 -10.70
C LYS A 84 -3.17 -22.68 -10.13
N MET A 85 -2.33 -21.91 -9.42
CA MET A 85 -1.11 -22.43 -8.78
C MET A 85 -1.45 -23.47 -7.69
N LEU A 86 -2.44 -23.18 -6.86
CA LEU A 86 -2.91 -24.10 -5.82
C LEU A 86 -3.61 -25.33 -6.43
N ALA A 87 -4.41 -25.15 -7.49
CA ALA A 87 -5.08 -26.24 -8.20
C ALA A 87 -4.06 -27.22 -8.80
N ALA A 88 -3.03 -26.71 -9.47
CA ALA A 88 -1.94 -27.54 -10.00
C ALA A 88 -1.25 -28.33 -8.87
N ARG A 89 -1.02 -27.71 -7.71
CA ARG A 89 -0.45 -28.39 -6.53
C ARG A 89 -1.39 -29.45 -5.95
N ALA A 90 -2.69 -29.17 -5.92
CA ALA A 90 -3.72 -30.09 -5.41
C ALA A 90 -4.10 -31.19 -6.41
N GLY A 91 -3.50 -31.23 -7.62
CA GLY A 91 -3.84 -32.17 -8.67
C GLY A 91 -5.26 -31.98 -9.23
N MET A 92 -5.79 -30.76 -9.12
CA MET A 92 -7.09 -30.39 -9.69
C MET A 92 -6.94 -29.92 -11.13
N PRO A 93 -7.94 -30.17 -12.01
CA PRO A 93 -7.95 -29.57 -13.34
C PRO A 93 -7.99 -28.03 -13.21
N GLU A 94 -7.43 -27.32 -14.19
CA GLU A 94 -7.54 -25.87 -14.21
C GLU A 94 -9.01 -25.43 -14.13
N PRO A 95 -9.33 -24.36 -13.34
CA PRO A 95 -10.70 -23.89 -13.25
C PRO A 95 -11.21 -23.49 -14.63
N GLN A 96 -12.35 -24.05 -15.05
CA GLN A 96 -13.03 -23.59 -16.26
C GLN A 96 -13.63 -22.23 -15.97
N GLU A 97 -12.94 -21.19 -16.39
CA GLU A 97 -13.41 -19.83 -16.27
C GLU A 97 -14.38 -19.51 -17.41
N ASP A 98 -15.60 -19.18 -17.07
CA ASP A 98 -16.40 -18.24 -17.86
C ASP A 98 -15.97 -16.81 -17.47
N ASP A 99 -14.65 -16.61 -17.42
CA ASP A 99 -14.04 -15.37 -16.94
C ASP A 99 -13.87 -14.38 -18.08
N LYS A 100 -14.96 -13.68 -18.41
CA LYS A 100 -14.91 -12.56 -19.35
C LYS A 100 -13.86 -11.52 -18.94
N THR A 101 -13.67 -11.30 -17.65
CA THR A 101 -12.71 -10.32 -17.11
C THR A 101 -11.26 -10.77 -17.27
N GLY A 102 -10.95 -12.03 -16.96
CA GLY A 102 -9.59 -12.58 -17.15
C GLY A 102 -9.22 -12.68 -18.62
N ARG A 103 -10.17 -13.10 -19.48
CA ARG A 103 -9.97 -13.07 -20.93
C ARG A 103 -9.70 -11.66 -21.43
N LEU A 104 -10.50 -10.67 -20.98
CA LEU A 104 -10.31 -9.26 -21.34
C LEU A 104 -8.95 -8.75 -20.85
N ARG A 105 -8.55 -9.09 -19.62
CA ARG A 105 -7.23 -8.75 -19.07
C ARG A 105 -6.08 -9.31 -19.93
N SER A 106 -6.15 -10.59 -20.27
CA SER A 106 -5.16 -11.25 -21.15
C SER A 106 -5.11 -10.60 -22.54
N ARG A 107 -6.29 -10.24 -23.08
CA ARG A 107 -6.37 -9.53 -24.38
C ARG A 107 -5.75 -8.13 -24.29
N ILE A 108 -5.97 -7.38 -23.20
CA ILE A 108 -5.35 -6.05 -22.99
C ILE A 108 -3.82 -6.17 -22.90
N LEU A 109 -3.28 -7.14 -22.14
CA LEU A 109 -1.83 -7.37 -22.07
C LEU A 109 -1.23 -7.69 -23.45
N SER A 110 -1.89 -8.57 -24.21
CA SER A 110 -1.48 -8.87 -25.59
C SER A 110 -1.55 -7.64 -26.50
N MET A 111 -2.59 -6.83 -26.38
CA MET A 111 -2.77 -5.58 -27.12
C MET A 111 -1.68 -4.55 -26.78
N ASN A 112 -1.35 -4.38 -25.51
CA ASN A 112 -0.27 -3.49 -25.08
C ASN A 112 1.09 -3.91 -25.67
N LYS A 113 1.33 -5.22 -25.73
CA LYS A 113 2.54 -5.77 -26.40
C LYS A 113 2.57 -5.42 -27.89
N GLU A 114 1.45 -5.56 -28.60
CA GLU A 114 1.35 -5.17 -30.02
C GLU A 114 1.47 -3.65 -30.19
N ALA A 115 0.86 -2.84 -29.31
CA ALA A 115 1.02 -1.39 -29.33
C ALA A 115 2.48 -0.94 -29.12
N ALA A 116 3.21 -1.59 -28.21
CA ALA A 116 4.63 -1.31 -28.01
C ALA A 116 5.46 -1.67 -29.26
N ARG A 117 5.16 -2.79 -29.93
CA ARG A 117 5.79 -3.15 -31.20
C ARG A 117 5.51 -2.12 -32.28
N TYR A 118 4.27 -1.66 -32.38
CA TYR A 118 3.88 -0.60 -33.31
C TYR A 118 4.66 0.69 -33.04
N PHE A 119 4.70 1.20 -31.81
CA PHE A 119 5.44 2.40 -31.46
C PHE A 119 6.95 2.27 -31.70
N HIS A 120 7.52 1.10 -31.43
CA HIS A 120 8.93 0.85 -31.72
C HIS A 120 9.21 0.79 -33.22
N ALA A 121 8.33 0.19 -34.01
CA ALA A 121 8.43 0.19 -35.46
C ALA A 121 8.31 1.62 -36.05
N CYS A 122 7.37 2.41 -35.52
CA CYS A 122 7.24 3.82 -35.89
C CYS A 122 8.52 4.62 -35.60
N LEU A 123 9.17 4.40 -34.44
CA LEU A 123 10.44 5.05 -34.10
C LEU A 123 11.54 4.71 -35.10
N ASN A 124 11.57 3.48 -35.62
CA ASN A 124 12.59 3.01 -36.57
C ASN A 124 12.24 3.24 -38.03
N SER A 125 11.09 3.86 -38.33
CA SER A 125 10.69 4.20 -39.69
C SER A 125 11.56 5.32 -40.30
N THR A 126 11.47 5.49 -41.63
CA THR A 126 12.26 6.50 -42.39
C THR A 126 11.62 7.87 -42.42
N VAL A 127 10.40 8.04 -41.89
CA VAL A 127 9.69 9.34 -41.92
C VAL A 127 10.39 10.37 -41.06
N GLU A 128 10.17 11.65 -41.37
CA GLU A 128 10.88 12.78 -40.74
C GLU A 128 10.59 12.84 -39.22
N GLU A 129 9.35 12.65 -38.82
CA GLU A 129 8.95 12.69 -37.42
C GLU A 129 9.65 11.58 -36.59
N ALA A 130 9.86 10.42 -37.20
CA ALA A 130 10.62 9.33 -36.55
C ALA A 130 12.10 9.69 -36.39
N ARG A 131 12.68 10.41 -37.38
CA ARG A 131 14.05 10.95 -37.28
C ARG A 131 14.16 11.97 -36.14
N GLN A 132 13.17 12.85 -35.98
CA GLN A 132 13.10 13.80 -34.87
C GLN A 132 12.97 13.11 -33.53
N ALA A 133 12.16 12.06 -33.43
CA ALA A 133 12.01 11.25 -32.21
C ALA A 133 13.32 10.52 -31.84
N ARG A 134 14.03 9.93 -32.83
CA ARG A 134 15.37 9.35 -32.58
C ARG A 134 16.39 10.41 -32.16
N ALA A 135 16.38 11.57 -32.83
CA ALA A 135 17.23 12.69 -32.45
C ALA A 135 16.95 13.20 -31.04
N TYR A 136 15.69 13.18 -30.60
CA TYR A 136 15.31 13.48 -29.24
C TYR A 136 15.97 12.50 -28.23
N TRP A 137 15.87 11.19 -28.43
CA TRP A 137 16.49 10.20 -27.54
C TRP A 137 18.01 10.34 -27.49
N ARG A 138 18.64 10.58 -28.65
CA ARG A 138 20.09 10.84 -28.73
C ARG A 138 20.52 12.14 -28.04
N ARG A 139 19.75 13.23 -28.16
CA ARG A 139 19.98 14.47 -27.40
C ARG A 139 19.83 14.25 -25.89
N ARG A 140 18.96 13.31 -25.49
CA ARG A 140 18.85 12.85 -24.12
C ARG A 140 20.02 11.95 -23.69
N GLY A 141 20.95 11.65 -24.58
CA GLY A 141 22.15 10.86 -24.29
C GLY A 141 21.90 9.36 -24.27
N LEU A 142 20.74 8.87 -24.74
CA LEU A 142 20.44 7.45 -24.73
C LEU A 142 21.06 6.74 -25.92
N ASP A 143 21.69 5.59 -25.66
CA ASP A 143 22.21 4.68 -26.68
C ASP A 143 21.12 3.73 -27.21
N ASP A 144 21.40 3.08 -28.34
CA ASP A 144 20.44 2.17 -28.99
C ASP A 144 20.13 0.94 -28.11
N LYS A 145 21.08 0.49 -27.29
CA LYS A 145 20.88 -0.65 -26.37
C LYS A 145 19.85 -0.29 -25.31
N THR A 146 19.94 0.91 -24.75
CA THR A 146 18.99 1.42 -23.75
C THR A 146 17.60 1.64 -24.36
N ILE A 147 17.53 2.19 -25.59
CA ILE A 147 16.27 2.35 -26.32
C ILE A 147 15.57 1.01 -26.50
N VAL A 148 16.28 -0.02 -26.92
CA VAL A 148 15.74 -1.38 -27.09
C VAL A 148 15.40 -2.02 -25.73
N ARG A 149 16.28 -1.90 -24.74
CA ARG A 149 16.08 -2.48 -23.39
C ARG A 149 14.79 -1.99 -22.72
N PHE A 150 14.48 -0.70 -22.88
CA PHE A 150 13.26 -0.11 -22.33
C PHE A 150 12.07 -0.16 -23.29
N GLY A 151 12.25 -0.65 -24.52
CA GLY A 151 11.21 -0.72 -25.54
C GLY A 151 10.68 0.64 -25.96
N LEU A 152 11.56 1.67 -25.95
CA LEU A 152 11.17 3.04 -26.29
C LEU A 152 10.65 3.13 -27.72
N GLY A 153 9.68 4.00 -27.95
CA GLY A 153 8.99 4.12 -29.22
C GLY A 153 8.60 5.54 -29.57
N TYR A 154 7.83 5.65 -30.65
CA TYR A 154 7.24 6.89 -31.10
C TYR A 154 5.79 6.68 -31.54
N ALA A 155 4.89 7.51 -31.09
CA ALA A 155 3.49 7.56 -31.51
C ALA A 155 3.37 8.69 -32.57
N PRO A 156 3.06 8.36 -33.85
CA PRO A 156 2.95 9.34 -34.93
C PRO A 156 1.69 10.22 -34.80
N ASP A 157 1.57 11.22 -35.68
CA ASP A 157 0.46 12.18 -35.68
C ASP A 157 -0.78 11.68 -36.46
N ASP A 158 -0.84 10.43 -36.83
CA ASP A 158 -1.92 9.91 -37.67
C ASP A 158 -3.23 9.64 -36.91
N GLY A 159 -3.19 9.59 -35.57
CA GLY A 159 -4.32 9.43 -34.67
C GLY A 159 -5.17 8.15 -34.85
N GLN A 160 -5.00 7.42 -35.97
CA GLN A 160 -5.77 6.27 -36.40
C GLN A 160 -4.90 5.05 -36.71
N GLY A 161 -3.62 5.21 -37.00
CA GLY A 161 -2.77 4.11 -37.41
C GLY A 161 -2.67 2.98 -36.40
N LEU A 162 -2.50 3.29 -35.12
CA LEU A 162 -2.52 2.28 -34.07
C LEU A 162 -3.90 1.57 -33.98
N TYR A 163 -4.99 2.34 -34.11
CA TYR A 163 -6.34 1.77 -34.06
C TYR A 163 -6.55 0.76 -35.18
N GLN A 164 -6.24 1.14 -36.42
CA GLN A 164 -6.36 0.24 -37.57
C GLN A 164 -5.45 -0.98 -37.43
N TYR A 165 -4.18 -0.77 -37.05
CA TYR A 165 -3.24 -1.87 -36.80
C TYR A 165 -3.78 -2.92 -35.82
N LEU A 166 -4.37 -2.45 -34.70
CA LEU A 166 -4.93 -3.37 -33.70
C LEU A 166 -6.23 -4.03 -34.18
N ARG A 167 -7.06 -3.33 -34.96
CA ARG A 167 -8.23 -3.91 -35.62
C ARG A 167 -7.84 -5.05 -36.56
N ASP A 168 -6.81 -4.84 -37.37
CA ASP A 168 -6.29 -5.83 -38.32
C ASP A 168 -5.68 -7.06 -37.59
N LYS A 169 -5.20 -6.87 -36.35
CA LYS A 169 -4.79 -7.94 -35.43
C LYS A 169 -5.95 -8.68 -34.77
N GLY A 170 -7.20 -8.32 -35.07
CA GLY A 170 -8.39 -9.01 -34.57
C GLY A 170 -8.83 -8.59 -33.17
N TYR A 171 -8.46 -7.38 -32.71
CA TYR A 171 -9.00 -6.84 -31.48
C TYR A 171 -10.38 -6.20 -31.74
N ASN A 172 -11.35 -6.53 -30.91
CA ASN A 172 -12.70 -5.99 -31.02
C ASN A 172 -12.85 -4.62 -30.33
N GLN A 173 -13.99 -3.96 -30.54
CA GLN A 173 -14.21 -2.61 -30.01
C GLN A 173 -14.20 -2.55 -28.48
N GLN A 174 -14.77 -3.54 -27.80
CA GLN A 174 -14.81 -3.60 -26.33
C GLN A 174 -13.40 -3.73 -25.73
N GLU A 175 -12.54 -4.52 -26.36
CA GLU A 175 -11.13 -4.68 -25.97
C GLU A 175 -10.34 -3.38 -26.17
N LEU A 176 -10.57 -2.68 -27.30
CA LEU A 176 -9.92 -1.40 -27.60
C LEU A 176 -10.35 -0.31 -26.60
N ASP A 177 -11.63 -0.22 -26.28
CA ASP A 177 -12.16 0.75 -25.31
C ASP A 177 -11.60 0.49 -23.89
N ALA A 178 -11.42 -0.77 -23.51
CA ALA A 178 -10.90 -1.16 -22.20
C ALA A 178 -9.37 -1.02 -22.06
N SER A 179 -8.63 -0.86 -23.17
CA SER A 179 -7.16 -0.84 -23.19
C SER A 179 -6.52 0.41 -22.60
N GLY A 180 -7.25 1.53 -22.54
CA GLY A 180 -6.71 2.83 -22.17
C GLY A 180 -5.82 3.48 -23.22
N LEU A 181 -5.69 2.88 -24.42
CA LEU A 181 -4.92 3.43 -25.55
C LEU A 181 -5.68 4.48 -26.34
N PHE A 182 -7.01 4.45 -26.25
CA PHE A 182 -7.90 5.26 -27.08
C PHE A 182 -8.84 6.12 -26.22
N LYS A 183 -9.28 7.23 -26.82
CA LYS A 183 -10.35 8.07 -26.30
C LYS A 183 -11.42 8.31 -27.35
N ARG A 184 -12.63 8.66 -26.91
CA ARG A 184 -13.71 9.13 -27.79
C ARG A 184 -13.86 10.62 -27.67
N SER A 185 -13.96 11.31 -28.82
CA SER A 185 -14.34 12.72 -28.88
C SER A 185 -15.83 12.89 -28.55
N GLN A 186 -16.27 14.11 -28.30
CA GLN A 186 -17.70 14.44 -28.15
C GLN A 186 -18.54 14.03 -29.37
N SER A 187 -17.96 14.01 -30.56
CA SER A 187 -18.58 13.54 -31.80
C SER A 187 -18.57 12.00 -31.97
N GLY A 188 -18.09 11.25 -30.97
CA GLY A 188 -17.98 9.78 -31.01
C GLY A 188 -16.79 9.23 -31.78
N ARG A 189 -15.93 10.09 -32.39
CA ARG A 189 -14.73 9.66 -33.10
C ARG A 189 -13.70 9.12 -32.11
N ILE A 190 -13.17 7.93 -32.41
CA ILE A 190 -12.11 7.31 -31.61
C ILE A 190 -10.74 7.85 -32.11
N TYR A 191 -9.86 8.17 -31.17
CA TYR A 191 -8.49 8.61 -31.48
C TYR A 191 -7.51 8.02 -30.44
N CYS A 192 -6.26 7.83 -30.88
CA CYS A 192 -5.19 7.38 -29.99
C CYS A 192 -4.93 8.44 -28.90
N LEU A 193 -4.82 8.01 -27.63
CA LEU A 193 -4.44 8.89 -26.51
C LEU A 193 -3.05 9.50 -26.71
N PHE A 194 -2.17 8.72 -27.36
CA PHE A 194 -0.79 9.08 -27.62
C PHE A 194 -0.63 9.47 -29.09
N TRP A 195 -0.24 10.69 -29.34
CA TRP A 195 0.06 11.23 -30.68
C TRP A 195 1.15 12.28 -30.59
N LYS A 196 2.04 12.32 -31.56
CA LYS A 196 3.25 13.18 -31.59
C LYS A 196 4.11 13.06 -30.32
N ARG A 197 4.26 11.82 -29.79
CA ARG A 197 4.95 11.60 -28.52
C ARG A 197 6.00 10.51 -28.64
N VAL A 198 7.13 10.71 -27.96
CA VAL A 198 8.04 9.61 -27.64
C VAL A 198 7.42 8.78 -26.54
N MET A 199 7.50 7.44 -26.67
CA MET A 199 6.76 6.49 -25.88
C MET A 199 7.68 5.67 -24.98
N THR A 200 7.24 5.49 -23.76
CA THR A 200 7.92 4.68 -22.73
C THR A 200 6.92 3.63 -22.22
N PRO A 201 7.12 2.34 -22.50
CA PRO A 201 6.30 1.27 -21.93
C PRO A 201 6.52 1.15 -20.42
N ILE A 202 5.43 0.86 -19.71
CA ILE A 202 5.43 0.57 -18.27
C ILE A 202 5.17 -0.92 -18.10
N PHE A 203 5.99 -1.59 -17.30
CA PHE A 203 5.96 -3.03 -17.11
C PHE A 203 5.47 -3.41 -15.72
N ASP A 204 4.74 -4.52 -15.63
CA ASP A 204 4.48 -5.18 -14.37
C ASP A 204 5.72 -5.94 -13.86
N LEU A 205 5.63 -6.53 -12.67
CA LEU A 205 6.72 -7.29 -12.06
C LEU A 205 7.14 -8.54 -12.88
N ARG A 206 6.33 -9.01 -13.82
CA ARG A 206 6.58 -10.18 -14.67
C ARG A 206 7.19 -9.79 -16.02
N GLY A 207 7.17 -8.51 -16.34
CA GLY A 207 7.65 -7.98 -17.61
C GLY A 207 6.56 -7.87 -18.68
N ASN A 208 5.28 -7.97 -18.33
CA ASN A 208 4.19 -7.64 -19.23
C ASN A 208 4.07 -6.12 -19.34
N ILE A 209 3.74 -5.61 -20.53
CA ILE A 209 3.47 -4.19 -20.74
C ILE A 209 2.03 -3.91 -20.31
N ILE A 210 1.89 -3.10 -19.25
CA ILE A 210 0.60 -2.78 -18.64
C ILE A 210 0.10 -1.38 -19.00
N ALA A 211 0.99 -0.46 -19.35
CA ALA A 211 0.67 0.93 -19.64
C ALA A 211 1.78 1.60 -20.46
N PHE A 212 1.59 2.87 -20.75
CA PHE A 212 2.55 3.73 -21.45
C PHE A 212 2.61 5.11 -20.84
N GLY A 213 3.83 5.69 -20.85
CA GLY A 213 4.07 7.12 -20.71
C GLY A 213 4.40 7.72 -22.07
N GLY A 214 3.82 8.86 -22.40
CA GLY A 214 4.10 9.58 -23.63
C GLY A 214 4.55 11.03 -23.37
N ARG A 215 5.67 11.47 -23.95
CA ARG A 215 6.18 12.84 -23.82
C ARG A 215 6.22 13.51 -25.18
N VAL A 216 5.77 14.77 -25.26
CA VAL A 216 5.86 15.59 -26.49
C VAL A 216 7.32 15.89 -26.85
N LEU A 217 7.57 16.07 -28.14
CA LEU A 217 8.88 16.45 -28.66
C LEU A 217 9.11 17.97 -28.60
N ASP A 218 8.05 18.73 -28.54
CA ASP A 218 7.99 20.19 -28.47
C ASP A 218 7.54 20.70 -27.10
N ASP A 219 7.15 21.98 -27.00
CA ASP A 219 6.67 22.60 -25.76
C ASP A 219 5.14 22.54 -25.60
N SER A 220 4.46 21.71 -26.39
CA SER A 220 3.01 21.54 -26.30
C SER A 220 2.61 20.94 -24.94
N LYS A 221 1.42 21.30 -24.50
CA LYS A 221 0.86 20.81 -23.22
C LYS A 221 -0.29 19.82 -23.46
N PRO A 222 -0.43 18.81 -22.61
CA PRO A 222 0.43 18.46 -21.47
C PRO A 222 1.74 17.83 -21.92
N LYS A 223 2.86 18.18 -21.26
CA LYS A 223 4.20 17.69 -21.57
C LYS A 223 4.30 16.16 -21.47
N TYR A 224 3.67 15.57 -20.44
CA TYR A 224 3.57 14.14 -20.24
C TYR A 224 2.12 13.69 -20.20
N VAL A 225 1.84 12.54 -20.78
CA VAL A 225 0.56 11.81 -20.68
C VAL A 225 0.88 10.37 -20.33
N ASN A 226 0.22 9.85 -19.30
CA ASN A 226 0.26 8.43 -18.93
C ASN A 226 -1.07 7.76 -19.24
N SER A 227 -1.06 6.44 -19.46
CA SER A 227 -2.28 5.64 -19.57
C SER A 227 -3.22 5.93 -18.39
N PRO A 228 -4.53 5.91 -18.60
CA PRO A 228 -5.51 5.90 -17.51
C PRO A 228 -5.45 4.58 -16.73
N GLU A 229 -6.22 4.50 -15.63
CA GLU A 229 -6.47 3.24 -14.93
C GLU A 229 -7.15 2.23 -15.86
N THR A 230 -6.74 0.96 -15.79
CA THR A 230 -7.31 -0.14 -16.58
C THR A 230 -7.36 -1.41 -15.74
N LEU A 231 -7.91 -2.50 -16.28
CA LEU A 231 -7.90 -3.82 -15.61
C LEU A 231 -6.49 -4.36 -15.33
N VAL A 232 -5.46 -3.83 -15.99
CA VAL A 232 -4.07 -4.30 -15.88
C VAL A 232 -3.12 -3.25 -15.31
N TYR A 233 -3.56 -2.03 -15.09
CA TYR A 233 -2.72 -0.92 -14.66
C TYR A 233 -3.37 -0.04 -13.62
N HIS A 234 -2.73 0.05 -12.46
CA HIS A 234 -3.09 0.95 -11.37
C HIS A 234 -1.87 1.80 -11.00
N LYS A 235 -2.02 3.13 -11.11
CA LYS A 235 -0.92 4.07 -10.84
C LYS A 235 -0.46 4.02 -9.39
N SER A 236 -1.40 3.75 -8.48
CA SER A 236 -1.17 3.75 -7.04
C SER A 236 -0.27 2.63 -6.55
N ASP A 237 -0.17 1.52 -7.28
CA ASP A 237 0.60 0.33 -6.90
C ASP A 237 1.69 -0.06 -7.92
N THR A 238 1.81 0.70 -9.01
CA THR A 238 2.82 0.45 -10.05
C THR A 238 4.08 1.29 -9.82
N VAL A 239 5.25 0.66 -9.90
CA VAL A 239 6.57 1.30 -9.80
C VAL A 239 7.35 1.02 -11.08
N PHE A 240 7.75 2.08 -11.80
CA PHE A 240 8.50 1.98 -13.05
C PHE A 240 9.89 1.37 -12.84
N ALA A 241 10.29 0.48 -13.72
CA ALA A 241 11.55 -0.28 -13.76
C ALA A 241 11.75 -1.26 -12.58
N LEU A 242 10.78 -1.46 -11.71
CA LEU A 242 10.90 -2.38 -10.57
C LEU A 242 11.11 -3.84 -11.04
N GLN A 243 10.57 -4.25 -12.20
CA GLN A 243 10.81 -5.58 -12.78
C GLN A 243 12.29 -5.84 -13.12
N ILE A 244 13.07 -4.77 -13.31
CA ILE A 244 14.53 -4.85 -13.50
C ILE A 244 15.22 -4.76 -12.13
N ALA A 245 14.90 -3.73 -11.34
CA ALA A 245 15.54 -3.44 -10.06
C ALA A 245 15.46 -4.63 -9.07
N LYS A 246 14.33 -5.33 -9.02
CA LYS A 246 14.16 -6.51 -8.14
C LYS A 246 15.10 -7.68 -8.47
N LYS A 247 15.68 -7.73 -9.67
CA LYS A 247 16.63 -8.77 -10.10
C LYS A 247 18.08 -8.40 -9.82
N SER A 248 18.34 -7.17 -9.44
CA SER A 248 19.69 -6.71 -9.07
C SER A 248 20.18 -7.43 -7.80
N ALA A 249 21.46 -7.69 -7.74
CA ALA A 249 22.09 -8.20 -6.51
C ALA A 249 22.08 -7.15 -5.39
N SER A 250 22.01 -5.87 -5.74
CA SER A 250 21.92 -4.78 -4.78
C SER A 250 20.48 -4.61 -4.29
N ARG A 251 20.33 -4.54 -2.96
CA ARG A 251 19.07 -4.20 -2.29
C ARG A 251 18.94 -2.72 -1.96
N ARG A 252 19.84 -1.90 -2.52
CA ARG A 252 19.88 -0.45 -2.36
C ARG A 252 19.27 0.21 -3.57
N PHE A 253 18.01 0.64 -3.46
CA PHE A 253 17.24 1.21 -4.56
C PHE A 253 17.37 2.73 -4.61
N VAL A 254 17.33 3.29 -5.82
CA VAL A 254 17.32 4.75 -6.03
C VAL A 254 15.93 5.14 -6.52
N LEU A 255 15.20 5.91 -5.73
CA LEU A 255 13.86 6.38 -6.06
C LEU A 255 13.95 7.79 -6.66
N CYS A 256 13.62 7.90 -7.94
CA CYS A 256 13.67 9.12 -8.74
C CYS A 256 12.28 9.72 -8.94
N GLU A 257 12.23 10.94 -9.51
CA GLU A 257 10.99 11.62 -9.83
C GLU A 257 10.39 11.15 -11.16
N GLY A 258 11.22 10.95 -12.19
CA GLY A 258 10.76 10.70 -13.54
C GLY A 258 11.38 9.51 -14.27
N TYR A 259 10.72 9.10 -15.35
CA TYR A 259 11.18 8.00 -16.21
C TYR A 259 12.57 8.25 -16.79
N MET A 260 12.89 9.50 -17.12
CA MET A 260 14.18 9.83 -17.75
C MET A 260 15.34 9.64 -16.81
N ASP A 261 15.19 10.03 -15.53
CA ASP A 261 16.22 9.84 -14.51
C ASP A 261 16.50 8.36 -14.33
N VAL A 262 15.44 7.55 -14.23
CA VAL A 262 15.55 6.09 -14.14
C VAL A 262 16.28 5.51 -15.34
N ILE A 263 15.87 5.86 -16.56
CA ILE A 263 16.47 5.33 -17.80
C ILE A 263 17.94 5.73 -17.91
N SER A 264 18.29 6.98 -17.60
CA SER A 264 19.68 7.49 -17.58
C SER A 264 20.53 6.75 -16.54
N MET A 265 20.00 6.51 -15.35
CA MET A 265 20.69 5.74 -14.31
C MET A 265 20.92 4.28 -14.72
N HIS A 266 19.92 3.64 -15.32
CA HIS A 266 20.09 2.26 -15.82
C HIS A 266 21.15 2.18 -16.91
N GLN A 267 21.22 3.19 -17.81
CA GLN A 267 22.28 3.28 -18.81
C GLN A 267 23.66 3.47 -18.16
N ALA A 268 23.71 4.23 -17.06
CA ALA A 268 24.93 4.43 -16.27
C ALA A 268 25.33 3.20 -15.40
N GLY A 269 24.58 2.10 -15.50
CA GLY A 269 24.84 0.86 -14.76
C GLY A 269 24.26 0.85 -13.35
N ILE A 270 23.31 1.73 -13.03
CA ILE A 270 22.57 1.75 -11.75
C ILE A 270 21.19 1.13 -12.01
N ASP A 271 21.15 -0.19 -12.03
CA ASP A 271 19.96 -0.99 -12.40
C ASP A 271 18.91 -1.09 -11.29
N THR A 272 19.15 -0.44 -10.15
CA THR A 272 18.22 -0.34 -9.01
C THR A 272 17.42 0.96 -8.98
N ALA A 273 17.54 1.82 -10.00
CA ALA A 273 16.75 3.04 -10.11
C ALA A 273 15.29 2.73 -10.47
N VAL A 274 14.37 3.37 -9.76
CA VAL A 274 12.91 3.22 -9.93
C VAL A 274 12.22 4.57 -9.76
N CYS A 275 10.97 4.71 -10.25
CA CYS A 275 10.14 5.88 -9.93
C CYS A 275 8.66 5.55 -9.89
N ALA A 276 7.86 6.45 -9.30
CA ALA A 276 6.41 6.43 -9.40
C ALA A 276 5.94 6.75 -10.82
N CYS A 277 4.76 6.26 -11.20
CA CYS A 277 4.23 6.39 -12.57
C CYS A 277 3.45 7.69 -12.79
N GLY A 278 4.10 8.85 -12.66
CA GLY A 278 3.49 10.16 -12.93
C GLY A 278 2.50 10.64 -11.88
N THR A 279 2.59 10.11 -10.68
CA THR A 279 1.87 10.54 -9.47
C THR A 279 2.87 10.72 -8.32
N ALA A 280 2.46 11.42 -7.26
CA ALA A 280 3.22 11.38 -6.02
C ALA A 280 3.29 9.94 -5.49
N LEU A 281 4.39 9.61 -4.81
CA LEU A 281 4.59 8.30 -4.17
C LEU A 281 3.40 7.96 -3.25
N THR A 282 2.94 6.71 -3.30
CA THR A 282 1.81 6.21 -2.52
C THR A 282 2.27 5.22 -1.44
N PRO A 283 1.44 4.96 -0.41
CA PRO A 283 1.72 3.93 0.59
C PRO A 283 1.88 2.52 -0.02
N ASP A 284 1.09 2.18 -1.06
CA ASP A 284 1.17 0.87 -1.71
C ASP A 284 2.47 0.71 -2.51
N GLN A 285 2.94 1.77 -3.18
CA GLN A 285 4.24 1.77 -3.84
C GLN A 285 5.39 1.64 -2.82
N VAL A 286 5.31 2.32 -1.66
CA VAL A 286 6.29 2.16 -0.57
C VAL A 286 6.32 0.72 -0.07
N LYS A 287 5.15 0.13 0.15
CA LYS A 287 5.02 -1.26 0.57
C LYS A 287 5.62 -2.22 -0.47
N LEU A 288 5.35 -1.98 -1.76
CA LEU A 288 5.88 -2.77 -2.86
C LEU A 288 7.41 -2.66 -2.95
N ILE A 289 7.97 -1.45 -2.89
CA ILE A 289 9.42 -1.23 -2.89
C ILE A 289 10.08 -1.93 -1.69
N SER A 290 9.47 -1.84 -0.51
CA SER A 290 9.98 -2.40 0.74
C SER A 290 10.08 -3.93 0.74
N GLN A 291 9.40 -4.62 -0.18
CA GLN A 291 9.55 -6.07 -0.35
C GLN A 291 10.88 -6.46 -1.02
N TYR A 292 11.49 -5.55 -1.77
CA TYR A 292 12.68 -5.83 -2.57
C TYR A 292 13.91 -5.03 -2.12
N ALA A 293 13.74 -3.91 -1.41
CA ALA A 293 14.81 -3.02 -0.99
C ALA A 293 15.09 -3.12 0.52
N GLU A 294 16.36 -3.10 0.91
CA GLU A 294 16.81 -2.91 2.29
C GLU A 294 17.14 -1.44 2.57
N GLU A 295 17.50 -0.70 1.53
CA GLU A 295 17.78 0.73 1.56
C GLU A 295 17.17 1.42 0.35
N VAL A 296 16.57 2.60 0.55
CA VAL A 296 16.07 3.47 -0.52
C VAL A 296 16.75 4.82 -0.43
N ILE A 297 17.35 5.25 -1.54
CA ILE A 297 17.92 6.59 -1.71
C ILE A 297 16.90 7.42 -2.47
N LEU A 298 16.38 8.47 -1.85
CA LEU A 298 15.54 9.45 -2.51
C LEU A 298 16.41 10.40 -3.34
N SER A 299 16.20 10.42 -4.65
CA SER A 299 16.94 11.22 -5.62
C SER A 299 15.95 12.02 -6.47
N TYR A 300 15.28 12.98 -5.85
CA TYR A 300 14.34 13.88 -6.50
C TYR A 300 15.01 15.18 -6.96
N ASP A 301 14.30 15.96 -7.78
CA ASP A 301 14.79 17.24 -8.27
C ASP A 301 15.22 18.17 -7.11
N SER A 302 16.25 18.95 -7.32
CA SER A 302 16.79 19.88 -6.29
C SER A 302 15.94 21.13 -6.08
N ASP A 303 14.90 21.36 -6.88
CA ASP A 303 13.98 22.48 -6.75
C ASP A 303 13.01 22.33 -5.53
N GLU A 304 12.22 23.36 -5.27
CA GLU A 304 11.32 23.39 -4.12
C GLU A 304 10.26 22.26 -4.17
N ALA A 305 9.78 21.91 -5.38
CA ALA A 305 8.79 20.85 -5.57
C ALA A 305 9.38 19.49 -5.24
N GLY A 306 10.59 19.16 -5.75
CA GLY A 306 11.30 17.92 -5.45
C GLY A 306 11.69 17.81 -3.97
N GLN A 307 12.04 18.94 -3.32
CA GLN A 307 12.29 18.95 -1.88
C GLN A 307 11.03 18.65 -1.05
N LYS A 308 9.85 19.18 -1.46
CA LYS A 308 8.57 18.84 -0.82
C LYS A 308 8.22 17.37 -1.03
N ALA A 309 8.45 16.85 -2.25
CA ALA A 309 8.26 15.44 -2.57
C ALA A 309 9.17 14.54 -1.72
N THR A 310 10.45 14.94 -1.52
CA THR A 310 11.39 14.24 -0.63
C THR A 310 10.86 14.13 0.79
N LEU A 311 10.40 15.23 1.38
CA LEU A 311 9.85 15.22 2.75
C LEU A 311 8.61 14.34 2.87
N ARG A 312 7.70 14.41 1.89
CA ARG A 312 6.52 13.55 1.84
C ARG A 312 6.90 12.07 1.74
N SER A 313 7.87 11.74 0.91
CA SER A 313 8.38 10.37 0.76
C SER A 313 9.03 9.86 2.04
N LEU A 314 9.83 10.69 2.73
CA LEU A 314 10.39 10.36 4.04
C LEU A 314 9.32 10.04 5.08
N GLU A 315 8.17 10.73 5.05
CA GLU A 315 7.07 10.45 5.95
C GLU A 315 6.37 9.14 5.61
N LEU A 316 6.19 8.83 4.33
CA LEU A 316 5.61 7.56 3.88
C LEU A 316 6.50 6.35 4.27
N PHE A 317 7.82 6.48 4.19
CA PHE A 317 8.76 5.43 4.60
C PHE A 317 8.97 5.35 6.12
N ARG A 318 8.40 6.24 6.91
CA ARG A 318 8.65 6.34 8.36
C ARG A 318 8.41 5.03 9.12
N ASN A 319 7.35 4.32 8.76
CA ASN A 319 6.96 3.05 9.38
C ASN A 319 7.44 1.82 8.58
N SER A 320 8.20 2.03 7.52
CA SER A 320 8.80 0.94 6.72
C SER A 320 10.07 0.43 7.41
N PRO A 321 10.41 -0.87 7.29
CA PRO A 321 11.67 -1.42 7.77
C PRO A 321 12.88 -0.97 6.97
N VAL A 322 12.68 -0.31 5.83
CA VAL A 322 13.72 0.09 4.88
C VAL A 322 14.49 1.31 5.40
N LYS A 323 15.80 1.28 5.30
CA LYS A 323 16.64 2.45 5.54
C LYS A 323 16.43 3.47 4.43
N VAL A 324 16.34 4.76 4.79
CA VAL A 324 16.14 5.82 3.79
C VAL A 324 17.25 6.85 3.86
N GLY A 325 17.94 7.03 2.73
CA GLY A 325 18.88 8.11 2.49
C GLY A 325 18.30 9.17 1.57
N VAL A 326 18.88 10.36 1.55
CA VAL A 326 18.53 11.44 0.63
C VAL A 326 19.78 11.87 -0.12
N LEU A 327 19.74 11.76 -1.44
CA LEU A 327 20.79 12.23 -2.31
C LEU A 327 20.61 13.74 -2.56
N GLN A 328 21.63 14.52 -2.24
CA GLN A 328 21.73 15.91 -2.68
C GLN A 328 22.64 15.97 -3.89
N ILE A 329 22.15 16.50 -5.00
CA ILE A 329 22.89 16.57 -6.28
C ILE A 329 23.52 17.96 -6.41
N PRO A 330 24.85 18.10 -6.21
CA PRO A 330 25.51 19.40 -6.34
C PRO A 330 25.72 19.77 -7.80
N GLY A 331 25.34 20.99 -8.17
CA GLY A 331 25.65 21.56 -9.49
C GLY A 331 24.87 21.00 -10.68
N ALA A 332 23.78 20.26 -10.42
CA ALA A 332 22.80 19.81 -11.40
C ALA A 332 21.40 19.80 -10.76
N LYS A 333 20.38 19.85 -11.63
CA LYS A 333 18.98 19.86 -11.20
C LYS A 333 18.49 18.46 -10.81
N ASP A 334 18.83 17.48 -11.62
CA ASP A 334 18.36 16.11 -11.56
C ASP A 334 19.50 15.10 -11.85
N PRO A 335 19.26 13.79 -11.62
CA PRO A 335 20.24 12.74 -11.92
C PRO A 335 20.68 12.69 -13.39
N ASP A 336 19.74 12.88 -14.32
CA ASP A 336 20.03 12.84 -15.76
C ASP A 336 21.04 13.94 -16.15
N GLU A 337 20.82 15.16 -15.67
CA GLU A 337 21.74 16.28 -15.90
C GLU A 337 23.11 16.03 -15.26
N TYR A 338 23.15 15.53 -14.01
CA TYR A 338 24.40 15.27 -13.33
C TYR A 338 25.25 14.21 -14.05
N ILE A 339 24.64 13.09 -14.44
CA ILE A 339 25.32 12.01 -15.16
C ILE A 339 25.91 12.51 -16.50
N LYS A 340 25.15 13.33 -17.24
CA LYS A 340 25.64 13.93 -18.48
C LYS A 340 26.80 14.88 -18.28
N LYS A 341 26.78 15.68 -17.22
CA LYS A 341 27.78 16.72 -16.96
C LYS A 341 29.05 16.17 -16.34
N TYR A 342 28.93 15.22 -15.44
CA TYR A 342 30.03 14.75 -14.59
C TYR A 342 30.38 13.27 -14.78
N GLY A 343 29.58 12.51 -15.49
CA GLY A 343 29.78 11.10 -15.79
C GLY A 343 29.22 10.15 -14.72
N SER A 344 29.04 8.88 -15.13
CA SER A 344 28.44 7.83 -14.31
C SER A 344 29.25 7.48 -13.06
N GLU A 345 30.58 7.46 -13.15
CA GLU A 345 31.44 7.08 -12.02
C GLU A 345 31.36 8.10 -10.86
N ARG A 346 31.32 9.40 -11.20
CA ARG A 346 31.11 10.44 -10.19
C ARG A 346 29.74 10.36 -9.53
N PHE A 347 28.72 9.98 -10.32
CA PHE A 347 27.39 9.79 -9.75
C PHE A 347 27.31 8.56 -8.83
N LYS A 348 27.97 7.46 -9.17
CA LYS A 348 28.11 6.29 -8.29
C LYS A 348 28.81 6.65 -6.97
N ALA A 349 29.92 7.40 -7.06
CA ALA A 349 30.63 7.88 -5.88
C ALA A 349 29.73 8.81 -5.01
N LEU A 350 28.89 9.62 -5.65
CA LEU A 350 27.91 10.44 -4.94
C LEU A 350 26.84 9.59 -4.22
N LEU A 351 26.37 8.52 -4.86
CA LEU A 351 25.47 7.54 -4.22
C LEU A 351 26.09 6.86 -3.01
N ASP A 352 27.39 6.53 -3.08
CA ASP A 352 28.11 5.88 -1.96
C ASP A 352 28.27 6.82 -0.76
N GLY A 353 28.33 8.13 -1.01
CA GLY A 353 28.42 9.18 0.02
C GLY A 353 27.08 9.68 0.56
N VAL A 354 25.98 9.03 0.26
CA VAL A 354 24.63 9.50 0.67
C VAL A 354 24.50 9.55 2.19
N GLY A 355 24.13 10.74 2.70
CA GLY A 355 23.77 10.96 4.09
C GLY A 355 22.41 10.35 4.43
N ASN A 356 22.17 10.14 5.73
CA ASN A 356 20.87 9.63 6.16
C ASN A 356 19.77 10.72 6.09
N ALA A 357 18.52 10.30 6.17
CA ALA A 357 17.36 11.18 6.12
C ALA A 357 17.37 12.30 7.20
N MET A 358 18.05 12.07 8.34
CA MET A 358 18.12 13.04 9.43
C MET A 358 19.08 14.19 9.06
N ASP A 359 20.20 13.90 8.41
CA ASP A 359 21.14 14.92 7.92
C ASP A 359 20.44 15.90 6.96
N PHE A 360 19.63 15.37 6.06
CA PHE A 360 18.83 16.20 5.14
C PHE A 360 17.80 17.06 5.88
N ARG A 361 17.07 16.46 6.82
CA ARG A 361 16.04 17.19 7.61
C ARG A 361 16.66 18.30 8.45
N LEU A 362 17.77 18.02 9.15
CA LEU A 362 18.46 19.02 9.97
C LEU A 362 19.10 20.11 9.13
N GLY A 363 19.70 19.77 7.98
CA GLY A 363 20.24 20.75 7.04
C GLY A 363 19.18 21.73 6.53
N ARG A 364 17.99 21.21 6.16
CA ARG A 364 16.87 22.06 5.78
C ARG A 364 16.34 22.92 6.92
N LEU A 365 16.27 22.36 8.12
CA LEU A 365 15.84 23.10 9.29
C LEU A 365 16.80 24.25 9.57
N LYS A 366 18.11 24.00 9.54
CA LYS A 366 19.15 25.00 9.72
C LYS A 366 19.00 26.19 8.75
N ASN A 367 18.69 25.91 7.48
CA ASN A 367 18.54 26.97 6.46
C ASN A 367 17.36 27.92 6.71
N LYS A 368 16.46 27.61 7.65
CA LYS A 368 15.35 28.49 8.02
C LYS A 368 15.72 29.53 9.08
N TYR A 369 16.85 29.31 9.79
CA TYR A 369 17.23 30.10 10.97
C TYR A 369 18.61 30.75 10.80
N ASP A 370 18.73 31.98 11.25
CA ASP A 370 20.05 32.64 11.42
C ASP A 370 20.62 32.28 12.79
N LEU A 371 21.55 31.31 12.81
CA LEU A 371 22.17 30.81 14.05
C LEU A 371 23.04 31.85 14.77
N LYS A 372 23.30 33.03 14.17
CA LYS A 372 23.98 34.16 14.84
C LYS A 372 23.06 34.88 15.83
N GLN A 373 21.74 34.77 15.62
CA GLN A 373 20.74 35.36 16.49
C GLN A 373 20.30 34.35 17.55
N ASP A 374 20.49 34.69 18.83
CA ASP A 374 20.24 33.76 19.95
C ASP A 374 18.80 33.20 19.95
N ALA A 375 17.81 34.06 19.69
CA ALA A 375 16.40 33.62 19.63
C ALA A 375 16.15 32.59 18.53
N GLN A 376 16.69 32.81 17.32
CA GLN A 376 16.54 31.89 16.20
C GLN A 376 17.33 30.61 16.43
N ARG A 377 18.52 30.70 17.04
CA ARG A 377 19.34 29.55 17.42
C ARG A 377 18.60 28.63 18.40
N LEU A 378 17.91 29.22 19.40
CA LEU A 378 17.11 28.45 20.36
C LEU A 378 15.90 27.78 19.72
N GLU A 379 15.20 28.46 18.82
CA GLU A 379 14.08 27.83 18.06
C GLU A 379 14.58 26.71 17.14
N TYR A 380 15.73 26.88 16.47
CA TYR A 380 16.37 25.81 15.70
C TYR A 380 16.61 24.56 16.56
N VAL A 381 17.25 24.74 17.73
CA VAL A 381 17.54 23.61 18.64
C VAL A 381 16.26 22.94 19.12
N LYS A 382 15.24 23.69 19.46
CA LYS A 382 13.94 23.17 19.91
C LYS A 382 13.25 22.34 18.81
N GLU A 383 13.22 22.81 17.56
CA GLU A 383 12.67 22.04 16.44
C GLU A 383 13.52 20.82 16.12
N ALA A 384 14.85 20.95 16.12
CA ALA A 384 15.79 19.83 15.89
C ALA A 384 15.63 18.73 16.96
N VAL A 385 15.53 19.12 18.23
CA VAL A 385 15.28 18.18 19.34
C VAL A 385 13.95 17.46 19.20
N ASN A 386 12.88 18.15 18.82
CA ASN A 386 11.58 17.51 18.57
C ASN A 386 11.67 16.51 17.40
N MET A 387 12.41 16.85 16.36
CA MET A 387 12.64 15.97 15.20
C MET A 387 13.44 14.71 15.59
N LEU A 388 14.48 14.85 16.43
CA LEU A 388 15.27 13.73 16.96
C LEU A 388 14.46 12.85 17.91
N ALA A 389 13.55 13.44 18.70
CA ALA A 389 12.70 12.71 19.64
C ALA A 389 11.72 11.73 18.94
N GLU A 390 11.47 11.91 17.65
CA GLU A 390 10.66 10.99 16.85
C GLU A 390 11.41 9.67 16.53
N ARG A 391 12.74 9.64 16.67
CA ARG A 391 13.57 8.46 16.44
C ARG A 391 13.66 7.60 17.70
N SER A 392 13.66 6.29 17.51
CA SER A 392 13.71 5.32 18.62
C SER A 392 15.12 4.84 19.01
N ASN A 393 16.16 5.22 18.23
CA ASN A 393 17.52 4.78 18.50
C ASN A 393 18.29 5.78 19.39
N PRO A 394 18.57 5.44 20.67
CA PRO A 394 19.27 6.33 21.60
C PRO A 394 20.68 6.71 21.14
N THR A 395 21.42 5.81 20.50
CA THR A 395 22.77 6.08 20.00
C THR A 395 22.75 7.11 18.88
N GLU A 396 21.78 7.00 17.95
CA GLU A 396 21.60 7.99 16.89
C GLU A 396 21.24 9.36 17.48
N GLN A 397 20.36 9.39 18.47
CA GLN A 397 19.98 10.61 19.20
C GLN A 397 21.19 11.27 19.86
N GLU A 398 22.06 10.50 20.48
CA GLU A 398 23.27 11.02 21.13
C GLU A 398 24.29 11.61 20.14
N VAL A 399 24.50 10.94 18.99
CA VAL A 399 25.38 11.43 17.92
C VAL A 399 24.90 12.78 17.39
N TYR A 400 23.58 12.88 17.09
CA TYR A 400 23.01 14.13 16.58
C TYR A 400 22.96 15.23 17.62
N ALA A 401 22.73 14.91 18.89
CA ALA A 401 22.81 15.88 19.98
C ALA A 401 24.24 16.46 20.12
N GLY A 402 25.28 15.63 19.92
CA GLY A 402 26.65 16.10 19.85
C GLY A 402 26.90 17.09 18.71
N ARG A 403 26.43 16.75 17.49
CA ARG A 403 26.55 17.63 16.31
C ARG A 403 25.81 18.96 16.52
N LEU A 404 24.58 18.93 17.07
CA LEU A 404 23.84 20.12 17.39
C LEU A 404 24.54 21.00 18.43
N ALA A 405 25.22 20.38 19.42
CA ALA A 405 26.00 21.10 20.42
C ALA A 405 27.18 21.87 19.79
N GLU A 406 27.95 21.22 18.93
CA GLU A 406 29.04 21.83 18.18
C GLU A 406 28.55 22.97 17.27
N GLU A 407 27.45 22.75 16.56
CA GLU A 407 26.91 23.68 15.59
C GLU A 407 26.30 24.95 16.23
N THR A 408 25.68 24.80 17.39
CA THR A 408 24.94 25.88 18.06
C THR A 408 25.68 26.50 19.25
N ASN A 409 26.81 25.93 19.63
CA ASN A 409 27.59 26.28 20.83
C ASN A 409 26.74 26.17 22.13
N ILE A 410 25.80 25.23 22.18
CA ILE A 410 25.00 24.89 23.35
C ILE A 410 25.51 23.56 23.92
N SER A 411 25.59 23.45 25.25
CA SER A 411 26.12 22.23 25.86
C SER A 411 25.32 20.97 25.47
N LYS A 412 26.02 19.88 25.16
CA LYS A 412 25.41 18.58 24.84
C LYS A 412 24.42 18.13 25.93
N ASN A 413 24.76 18.38 27.21
CA ASN A 413 23.90 18.01 28.34
C ASN A 413 22.56 18.74 28.31
N ALA A 414 22.54 20.03 27.98
CA ALA A 414 21.28 20.80 27.86
C ALA A 414 20.41 20.24 26.73
N ILE A 415 21.01 19.93 25.57
CA ILE A 415 20.31 19.33 24.43
C ILE A 415 19.77 17.93 24.78
N MET A 416 20.57 17.08 25.45
CA MET A 416 20.15 15.74 25.86
C MET A 416 19.02 15.78 26.90
N THR A 417 19.00 16.75 27.82
CA THR A 417 17.91 16.94 28.77
C THR A 417 16.60 17.29 28.04
N GLN A 418 16.67 18.27 27.14
CA GLN A 418 15.49 18.64 26.32
C GLN A 418 15.02 17.46 25.45
N LEU A 419 15.95 16.67 24.90
CA LEU A 419 15.65 15.50 24.09
C LEU A 419 14.94 14.41 24.91
N ALA A 420 15.39 14.14 26.11
CA ALA A 420 14.74 13.17 27.01
C ALA A 420 13.27 13.59 27.30
N ASP A 421 13.01 14.88 27.54
CA ASP A 421 11.64 15.38 27.73
C ASP A 421 10.81 15.35 26.45
N ALA A 422 11.40 15.65 25.31
CA ALA A 422 10.74 15.54 24.01
C ALA A 422 10.39 14.08 23.67
N VAL A 423 11.28 13.12 23.96
CA VAL A 423 11.03 11.67 23.78
C VAL A 423 9.87 11.21 24.67
N LYS A 424 9.82 11.64 25.94
CA LYS A 424 8.69 11.32 26.83
C LYS A 424 7.37 11.84 26.25
N ARG A 425 7.34 13.07 25.78
CA ARG A 425 6.15 13.68 25.14
C ARG A 425 5.77 12.99 23.84
N SER A 426 6.75 12.65 22.99
CA SER A 426 6.53 11.92 21.74
C SER A 426 5.96 10.52 21.99
N ASN A 427 6.52 9.78 22.95
CA ASN A 427 6.05 8.46 23.35
C ASN A 427 4.64 8.51 23.95
N SER A 428 4.31 9.54 24.74
CA SER A 428 2.96 9.75 25.26
C SER A 428 1.96 10.04 24.14
N LYS A 429 2.31 10.91 23.17
CA LYS A 429 1.49 11.16 21.98
C LYS A 429 1.32 9.91 21.12
N ARG A 430 2.39 9.15 20.90
CA ARG A 430 2.33 7.86 20.17
C ARG A 430 1.44 6.85 20.88
N ARG A 431 1.59 6.69 22.20
CA ARG A 431 0.71 5.83 23.00
C ARG A 431 -0.75 6.28 22.95
N TRP A 432 -0.98 7.58 23.02
CA TRP A 432 -2.33 8.14 22.91
C TRP A 432 -2.92 7.94 21.49
N ALA A 433 -2.16 8.20 20.44
CA ALA A 433 -2.56 7.98 19.05
C ALA A 433 -2.75 6.47 18.75
N GLN A 434 -1.86 5.62 19.26
CA GLN A 434 -2.02 4.15 19.17
C GLN A 434 -3.24 3.66 19.97
N ASN A 435 -3.49 4.24 21.14
CA ASN A 435 -4.70 3.94 21.90
C ASN A 435 -5.96 4.44 21.21
N GLN A 436 -5.92 5.62 20.57
CA GLN A 436 -7.03 6.11 19.73
C GLN A 436 -7.21 5.25 18.46
N ALA A 437 -6.14 4.92 17.78
CA ALA A 437 -6.19 4.00 16.63
C ALA A 437 -6.67 2.60 17.07
N ARG A 438 -6.22 2.10 18.24
CA ARG A 438 -6.71 0.87 18.86
C ARG A 438 -8.16 0.96 19.31
N LEU A 439 -8.61 2.11 19.77
CA LEU A 439 -10.02 2.37 20.09
C LEU A 439 -10.88 2.40 18.81
N GLN A 440 -10.34 2.90 17.71
CA GLN A 440 -10.97 2.91 16.40
C GLN A 440 -10.87 1.56 15.68
N SER A 441 -9.80 0.78 15.92
CA SER A 441 -9.59 -0.56 15.34
C SER A 441 -10.08 -1.73 16.19
N GLY A 442 -10.66 -1.48 17.37
CA GLY A 442 -11.17 -2.53 18.26
C GLY A 442 -10.11 -3.37 18.98
N GLU A 443 -8.82 -2.97 18.96
CA GLU A 443 -7.70 -3.72 19.55
C GLU A 443 -7.53 -3.55 21.07
N MET A 444 -8.60 -3.48 21.87
CA MET A 444 -8.46 -3.46 23.33
C MET A 444 -8.61 -4.84 23.94
N HIS A 445 -7.48 -5.53 24.11
CA HIS A 445 -7.38 -6.58 25.13
C HIS A 445 -6.12 -6.35 26.00
N GLN A 446 -6.35 -6.28 27.30
CA GLN A 446 -5.41 -6.18 28.43
C GLN A 446 -4.71 -4.82 28.65
N ILE A 447 -5.45 -3.82 29.07
CA ILE A 447 -4.96 -2.81 30.03
C ILE A 447 -6.13 -2.49 30.97
N SER A 448 -5.92 -2.71 32.26
CA SER A 448 -6.80 -2.25 33.32
C SER A 448 -6.89 -0.71 33.30
N VAL A 449 -8.03 -0.19 32.88
CA VAL A 449 -8.33 1.25 32.89
C VAL A 449 -9.28 1.53 34.05
N PRO A 450 -9.06 2.59 34.82
CA PRO A 450 -10.00 2.95 35.88
C PRO A 450 -11.37 3.29 35.30
N TYR A 451 -12.37 2.72 35.91
CA TYR A 451 -13.79 2.79 35.61
C TYR A 451 -14.30 4.25 35.53
N SER A 452 -14.72 4.70 34.33
CA SER A 452 -15.61 5.85 34.18
C SER A 452 -16.75 5.50 33.23
N ALA A 453 -17.96 5.58 33.74
CA ALA A 453 -19.16 4.87 33.35
C ALA A 453 -19.91 5.35 32.08
N GLY A 454 -19.24 5.83 31.05
CA GLY A 454 -19.90 6.26 29.82
C GLY A 454 -19.37 5.62 28.53
N GLY A 455 -18.07 5.23 28.52
CA GLY A 455 -17.43 4.56 27.38
C GLY A 455 -17.58 3.04 27.36
N SER A 456 -18.05 2.43 28.44
CA SER A 456 -18.07 0.97 28.62
C SER A 456 -19.19 0.26 27.86
N GLN A 457 -20.29 0.93 27.54
CA GLN A 457 -21.41 0.30 26.82
C GLN A 457 -21.13 0.11 25.32
N ALA A 458 -20.59 1.13 24.64
CA ALA A 458 -20.25 1.04 23.22
C ALA A 458 -19.11 0.03 22.95
N LEU A 459 -18.10 -0.01 23.84
CA LEU A 459 -17.03 -1.01 23.83
C LEU A 459 -17.53 -2.43 24.08
N GLY A 460 -18.52 -2.58 24.96
CA GLY A 460 -19.16 -3.85 25.23
C GLY A 460 -19.95 -4.39 24.04
N VAL A 461 -20.58 -3.52 23.24
CA VAL A 461 -21.34 -3.88 22.03
C VAL A 461 -20.39 -4.32 20.92
N ALA A 462 -19.39 -3.52 20.58
CA ALA A 462 -18.41 -3.86 19.56
C ALA A 462 -17.68 -5.20 19.86
N SER A 463 -17.34 -5.45 21.13
CA SER A 463 -16.76 -6.73 21.53
C SER A 463 -17.75 -7.91 21.41
N ALA A 464 -19.04 -7.69 21.62
CA ALA A 464 -20.06 -8.72 21.43
C ALA A 464 -20.27 -9.03 19.94
N GLU A 465 -20.29 -8.01 19.07
CA GLU A 465 -20.36 -8.15 17.61
C GLU A 465 -19.16 -8.97 17.08
N GLN A 466 -17.94 -8.65 17.51
CA GLN A 466 -16.73 -9.37 17.13
C GLN A 466 -16.77 -10.85 17.51
N ARG A 467 -17.18 -11.15 18.73
CA ARG A 467 -17.31 -12.53 19.22
C ARG A 467 -18.40 -13.29 18.48
N LEU A 468 -19.50 -12.63 18.17
CA LEU A 468 -20.60 -13.19 17.41
C LEU A 468 -20.16 -13.59 15.99
N LEU A 469 -19.45 -12.69 15.27
CA LEU A 469 -18.90 -12.98 13.95
C LEU A 469 -17.89 -14.12 13.97
N ALA A 470 -16.98 -14.14 14.94
CA ALA A 470 -16.02 -15.23 15.12
C ALA A 470 -16.71 -16.56 15.40
N ALA A 471 -17.78 -16.56 16.22
CA ALA A 471 -18.58 -17.76 16.51
C ALA A 471 -19.30 -18.28 15.27
N MET A 472 -19.92 -17.41 14.47
CA MET A 472 -20.61 -17.78 13.22
C MET A 472 -19.66 -18.31 12.14
N LEU A 473 -18.42 -17.81 12.06
CA LEU A 473 -17.41 -18.35 11.16
C LEU A 473 -17.03 -19.80 11.52
N ARG A 474 -16.91 -20.09 12.81
CA ARG A 474 -16.53 -21.42 13.31
C ARG A 474 -17.67 -22.42 13.28
N GLU A 475 -18.86 -21.97 13.62
CA GLU A 475 -20.05 -22.79 13.71
C GLU A 475 -21.19 -22.09 12.98
N PRO A 476 -21.28 -22.26 11.64
CA PRO A 476 -22.30 -21.61 10.81
C PRO A 476 -23.75 -21.97 11.19
N SER A 477 -23.95 -23.05 11.95
CA SER A 477 -25.27 -23.44 12.46
C SER A 477 -25.95 -22.39 13.34
N TYR A 478 -25.18 -21.44 13.91
CA TYR A 478 -25.73 -20.30 14.67
C TYR A 478 -26.37 -19.21 13.81
N ILE A 479 -26.06 -19.13 12.51
CA ILE A 479 -26.51 -18.02 11.65
C ILE A 479 -28.03 -17.91 11.57
N PRO A 480 -28.83 -18.99 11.41
CA PRO A 480 -30.29 -18.90 11.39
C PRO A 480 -30.85 -18.30 12.69
N GLN A 481 -30.29 -18.68 13.84
CA GLN A 481 -30.71 -18.17 15.15
C GLN A 481 -30.38 -16.67 15.29
N VAL A 482 -29.20 -16.25 14.83
CA VAL A 482 -28.76 -14.85 14.88
C VAL A 482 -29.61 -13.99 13.93
N ARG A 483 -29.85 -14.46 12.70
CA ARG A 483 -30.70 -13.79 11.70
C ARG A 483 -32.10 -13.51 12.22
N ALA A 484 -32.70 -14.44 12.96
CA ALA A 484 -34.03 -14.28 13.52
C ALA A 484 -34.14 -13.15 14.56
N GLN A 485 -33.02 -12.71 15.15
CA GLN A 485 -33.01 -11.80 16.29
C GLN A 485 -32.21 -10.50 16.03
N LEU A 486 -31.34 -10.47 15.03
CA LEU A 486 -30.43 -9.35 14.78
C LEU A 486 -30.49 -8.94 13.30
N SER A 487 -30.82 -7.67 13.05
CA SER A 487 -30.71 -7.07 11.70
C SER A 487 -29.34 -6.43 11.49
N PRO A 488 -28.83 -6.37 10.23
CA PRO A 488 -27.52 -5.78 9.91
C PRO A 488 -27.35 -4.33 10.36
N GLU A 489 -28.46 -3.55 10.41
CA GLU A 489 -28.44 -2.13 10.80
C GLU A 489 -28.09 -1.91 12.28
N LYS A 490 -28.10 -2.97 13.08
CA LYS A 490 -27.74 -2.90 14.51
C LYS A 490 -26.23 -2.99 14.76
N PHE A 491 -25.45 -3.31 13.76
CA PHE A 491 -24.00 -3.31 13.89
C PHE A 491 -23.45 -1.89 13.93
N VAL A 492 -22.55 -1.64 14.88
CA VAL A 492 -21.96 -0.32 15.10
C VAL A 492 -20.82 -0.04 14.12
N LEU A 493 -20.02 -1.06 13.77
CA LEU A 493 -18.88 -0.90 12.87
C LEU A 493 -19.23 -1.32 11.44
N PRO A 494 -18.93 -0.48 10.41
CA PRO A 494 -19.27 -0.77 9.03
C PRO A 494 -18.71 -2.08 8.50
N GLN A 495 -17.47 -2.42 8.85
CA GLN A 495 -16.81 -3.67 8.44
C GLN A 495 -17.50 -4.91 9.06
N GLN A 496 -17.98 -4.82 10.29
CA GLN A 496 -18.69 -5.91 10.95
C GLN A 496 -20.07 -6.10 10.37
N LYS A 497 -20.75 -5.01 9.98
CA LYS A 497 -21.99 -5.04 9.23
C LYS A 497 -21.82 -5.74 7.88
N GLU A 498 -20.81 -5.33 7.12
CA GLU A 498 -20.45 -5.93 5.82
C GLU A 498 -20.21 -7.44 5.93
N LEU A 499 -19.45 -7.87 6.95
CA LEU A 499 -19.22 -9.28 7.22
C LEU A 499 -20.51 -10.04 7.54
N TYR A 500 -21.36 -9.46 8.37
CA TYR A 500 -22.64 -10.10 8.72
C TYR A 500 -23.56 -10.23 7.52
N GLU A 501 -23.68 -9.19 6.68
CA GLU A 501 -24.43 -9.24 5.43
C GLU A 501 -23.92 -10.34 4.49
N ALA A 502 -22.59 -10.50 4.39
CA ALA A 502 -21.99 -11.57 3.59
C ALA A 502 -22.29 -12.97 4.14
N PHE A 503 -22.28 -13.16 5.47
CA PHE A 503 -22.71 -14.41 6.09
C PHE A 503 -24.15 -14.78 5.72
N LEU A 504 -25.06 -13.79 5.75
CA LEU A 504 -26.46 -14.00 5.38
C LEU A 504 -26.62 -14.35 3.89
N GLN A 505 -25.86 -13.68 3.00
CA GLN A 505 -25.87 -13.98 1.56
C GLN A 505 -25.36 -15.39 1.27
N CYS A 506 -24.25 -15.81 1.88
CA CYS A 506 -23.73 -17.16 1.71
C CYS A 506 -24.76 -18.20 2.15
N GLN A 507 -25.41 -17.98 3.30
CA GLN A 507 -26.45 -18.88 3.78
C GLN A 507 -27.65 -18.98 2.82
N GLU A 508 -28.12 -17.85 2.27
CA GLU A 508 -29.24 -17.84 1.30
C GLU A 508 -28.90 -18.58 0.00
N GLN A 509 -27.64 -18.52 -0.41
CA GLN A 509 -27.17 -19.18 -1.63
C GLN A 509 -26.70 -20.63 -1.40
N GLY A 510 -26.74 -21.12 -0.15
CA GLY A 510 -26.26 -22.47 0.20
C GLY A 510 -24.74 -22.64 0.07
N ILE A 511 -23.99 -21.54 0.15
CA ILE A 511 -22.54 -21.52 0.05
C ILE A 511 -21.95 -21.83 1.43
N GLU A 512 -20.98 -22.75 1.50
CA GLU A 512 -20.22 -23.05 2.73
C GLU A 512 -19.47 -21.79 3.20
N ILE A 513 -19.57 -21.49 4.49
CA ILE A 513 -18.99 -20.26 5.05
C ILE A 513 -17.54 -20.50 5.45
N SER A 514 -16.64 -19.85 4.74
CA SER A 514 -15.20 -19.81 4.99
C SER A 514 -14.62 -18.46 4.58
N LEU A 515 -13.40 -18.17 4.97
CA LEU A 515 -12.71 -16.94 4.52
C LEU A 515 -12.59 -16.86 3.00
N SER A 516 -12.41 -17.98 2.34
CA SER A 516 -12.29 -18.07 0.88
C SER A 516 -13.60 -17.80 0.16
N THR A 517 -14.70 -18.34 0.68
CA THR A 517 -16.04 -18.22 0.06
C THR A 517 -16.69 -16.88 0.32
N LEU A 518 -16.38 -16.23 1.44
CA LEU A 518 -16.85 -14.87 1.77
C LEU A 518 -16.20 -13.77 0.93
N ARG A 519 -15.03 -14.03 0.38
CA ARG A 519 -14.23 -13.03 -0.33
C ARG A 519 -14.95 -12.27 -1.46
N PRO A 520 -15.81 -12.86 -2.31
CA PRO A 520 -16.51 -12.14 -3.36
C PRO A 520 -17.54 -11.12 -2.85
N PHE A 521 -17.92 -11.22 -1.58
CA PHE A 521 -19.00 -10.47 -0.96
C PHE A 521 -18.50 -9.36 -0.03
N VAL A 522 -17.17 -9.32 0.28
CA VAL A 522 -16.61 -8.40 1.25
C VAL A 522 -15.34 -7.71 0.75
N SER A 523 -15.06 -6.53 1.30
CA SER A 523 -13.80 -5.80 1.08
C SER A 523 -12.58 -6.55 1.64
N GLU A 524 -11.38 -6.21 1.16
CA GLU A 524 -10.13 -6.80 1.66
C GLU A 524 -9.90 -6.44 3.13
N GLU A 525 -10.32 -5.25 3.55
CA GLU A 525 -10.28 -4.78 4.93
C GLU A 525 -11.20 -5.61 5.85
N ALA A 526 -12.42 -5.89 5.42
CA ALA A 526 -13.36 -6.73 6.18
C ALA A 526 -12.86 -8.17 6.28
N LEU A 527 -12.25 -8.72 5.22
CA LEU A 527 -11.67 -10.07 5.25
C LEU A 527 -10.47 -10.16 6.20
N ASN A 528 -9.60 -9.14 6.21
CA ASN A 528 -8.49 -9.03 7.16
C ASN A 528 -9.01 -8.95 8.61
N GLU A 529 -10.08 -8.19 8.85
CA GLU A 529 -10.73 -8.10 10.16
C GLU A 529 -11.29 -9.46 10.60
N LEU A 530 -11.97 -10.18 9.71
CA LEU A 530 -12.48 -11.52 10.02
C LEU A 530 -11.35 -12.52 10.34
N SER A 531 -10.24 -12.46 9.60
CA SER A 531 -9.05 -13.28 9.88
C SER A 531 -8.46 -12.95 11.25
N ARG A 532 -8.44 -11.66 11.61
CA ARG A 532 -8.02 -11.20 12.94
C ARG A 532 -8.94 -11.74 14.04
N LEU A 533 -10.25 -11.66 13.84
CA LEU A 533 -11.25 -12.18 14.80
C LEU A 533 -11.14 -13.70 14.97
N ALA A 534 -10.99 -14.43 13.85
CA ALA A 534 -10.76 -15.88 13.89
C ALA A 534 -9.50 -16.23 14.70
N ALA A 535 -8.42 -15.45 14.51
CA ALA A 535 -7.17 -15.61 15.23
C ALA A 535 -7.31 -15.27 16.74
N GLN A 536 -7.93 -14.14 17.03
CA GLN A 536 -8.07 -13.62 18.40
C GLN A 536 -8.95 -14.50 19.30
N TYR A 537 -9.98 -15.08 18.71
CA TYR A 537 -10.95 -15.94 19.44
C TYR A 537 -10.75 -17.43 19.17
N SER A 538 -9.55 -17.83 18.72
CA SER A 538 -9.22 -19.22 18.38
C SER A 538 -9.44 -20.22 19.53
N ASP A 539 -9.24 -19.82 20.75
CA ASP A 539 -9.35 -20.68 21.93
C ASP A 539 -10.71 -20.60 22.65
N VAL A 540 -11.64 -19.77 22.13
CA VAL A 540 -12.95 -19.54 22.76
C VAL A 540 -13.98 -20.51 22.21
N ASN A 541 -14.36 -21.53 22.99
CA ASN A 541 -15.54 -22.35 22.68
C ASN A 541 -16.80 -21.54 22.98
N CYS A 542 -17.60 -21.27 21.97
CA CYS A 542 -18.84 -20.51 22.09
C CYS A 542 -20.01 -21.48 22.31
N THR A 543 -20.77 -21.27 23.36
CA THR A 543 -21.97 -22.04 23.65
C THR A 543 -23.23 -21.30 23.13
N PRO A 544 -24.38 -21.99 22.98
CA PRO A 544 -25.64 -21.31 22.63
C PRO A 544 -26.04 -20.21 23.61
N ASP A 545 -25.67 -20.33 24.90
CA ASP A 545 -25.91 -19.30 25.90
C ASP A 545 -25.02 -18.07 25.71
N ASP A 546 -23.77 -18.25 25.25
CA ASP A 546 -22.89 -17.13 24.85
C ASP A 546 -23.48 -16.36 23.68
N ILE A 547 -24.01 -17.05 22.68
CA ILE A 547 -24.70 -16.42 21.54
C ILE A 547 -25.87 -15.56 22.01
N ARG A 548 -26.72 -16.08 22.91
CA ARG A 548 -27.82 -15.31 23.51
C ARG A 548 -27.33 -14.08 24.26
N LEU A 549 -26.24 -14.22 25.02
CA LEU A 549 -25.64 -13.10 25.75
C LEU A 549 -25.13 -12.01 24.81
N TYR A 550 -24.48 -12.39 23.69
CA TYR A 550 -23.99 -11.43 22.68
C TYR A 550 -25.15 -10.71 21.99
N LEU A 551 -26.20 -11.44 21.59
CA LEU A 551 -27.42 -10.87 20.99
C LEU A 551 -28.12 -9.89 21.94
N ASP A 552 -28.30 -10.25 23.21
CA ASP A 552 -28.87 -9.38 24.24
C ASP A 552 -28.03 -8.11 24.44
N ARG A 553 -26.71 -8.23 24.42
CA ARG A 553 -25.81 -7.10 24.60
C ARG A 553 -25.86 -6.14 23.41
N ILE A 554 -25.91 -6.66 22.19
CA ILE A 554 -26.07 -5.87 20.97
C ILE A 554 -27.45 -5.20 20.92
N ALA A 555 -28.51 -5.91 21.29
CA ALA A 555 -29.87 -5.38 21.32
C ALA A 555 -30.07 -4.25 22.33
N ARG A 556 -29.47 -4.35 23.52
CA ARG A 556 -29.54 -3.34 24.60
C ARG A 556 -28.59 -2.16 24.38
N GLY A 557 -27.55 -2.35 23.60
CA GLY A 557 -26.47 -1.38 23.41
C GLY A 557 -26.66 -0.41 22.27
N THR A 558 -27.77 -0.42 21.54
CA THR A 558 -28.05 0.49 20.43
C THR A 558 -28.75 1.79 20.90
N PRO A 559 -28.03 2.84 21.30
CA PRO A 559 -28.58 4.17 21.33
C PRO A 559 -28.33 4.81 19.98
N VAL A 560 -29.39 4.93 19.17
CA VAL A 560 -29.56 5.99 18.16
C VAL A 560 -28.29 6.29 17.31
N ALA A 561 -27.88 5.35 16.50
CA ALA A 561 -26.84 5.57 15.47
C ALA A 561 -27.25 6.60 14.38
N GLY A 562 -28.54 6.99 14.33
CA GLY A 562 -29.06 7.96 13.37
C GLY A 562 -28.77 9.43 13.67
N LYS A 563 -28.40 9.79 14.90
CA LYS A 563 -28.13 11.20 15.27
C LYS A 563 -26.65 11.54 15.44
N ALA A 564 -25.79 10.58 15.72
CA ALA A 564 -24.36 10.84 15.94
C ALA A 564 -23.55 10.90 14.62
N ALA A 565 -24.01 10.29 13.55
CA ALA A 565 -23.34 10.31 12.24
C ALA A 565 -23.53 11.65 11.49
N GLU A 566 -24.51 12.47 11.87
CA GLU A 566 -24.79 13.78 11.27
C GLU A 566 -24.35 14.96 12.14
N MET A 567 -23.79 14.72 13.32
CA MET A 567 -23.35 15.76 14.24
C MET A 567 -21.93 16.23 13.93
N SER A 568 -21.72 17.55 13.93
CA SER A 568 -20.38 18.14 13.94
C SER A 568 -19.63 17.74 15.23
N ASN A 569 -18.29 17.78 15.22
CA ASN A 569 -17.48 17.48 16.41
C ASN A 569 -17.88 18.34 17.64
N ASP A 570 -18.29 19.59 17.43
CA ASP A 570 -18.72 20.50 18.50
C ASP A 570 -20.10 20.12 19.06
N ASP A 571 -21.01 19.66 18.22
CA ASP A 571 -22.33 19.19 18.65
C ASP A 571 -22.24 17.85 19.37
N LEU A 572 -21.31 16.98 18.97
CA LEU A 572 -21.02 15.72 19.66
C LEU A 572 -20.45 15.99 21.07
N ILE A 573 -19.56 16.96 21.21
CA ILE A 573 -18.99 17.37 22.51
C ILE A 573 -20.09 17.93 23.41
N ARG A 574 -20.99 18.80 22.91
CA ARG A 574 -22.14 19.32 23.66
C ARG A 574 -23.13 18.24 24.07
N TYR A 575 -23.41 17.29 23.15
CA TYR A 575 -24.25 16.13 23.44
C TYR A 575 -23.67 15.26 24.55
N LEU A 576 -22.37 14.98 24.51
CA LEU A 576 -21.67 14.21 25.55
C LEU A 576 -21.62 14.96 26.90
N GLN A 577 -21.53 16.29 26.89
CA GLN A 577 -21.61 17.13 28.09
C GLN A 577 -23.03 17.11 28.69
N SER A 578 -24.07 17.24 27.88
CA SER A 578 -25.48 17.16 28.35
C SER A 578 -25.86 15.80 28.92
N MET A 579 -25.25 14.70 28.39
CA MET A 579 -25.41 13.35 28.95
C MET A 579 -24.70 13.18 30.31
N ARG A 580 -23.59 13.91 30.55
CA ARG A 580 -22.91 13.95 31.85
C ARG A 580 -23.75 14.68 32.89
N GLU A 581 -24.35 15.80 32.53
CA GLU A 581 -25.19 16.61 33.45
C GLU A 581 -26.48 15.87 33.85
N LYS A 582 -27.11 15.14 32.94
CA LYS A 582 -28.27 14.28 33.25
C LYS A 582 -27.97 13.12 34.18
N LYS A 583 -26.72 12.64 34.25
CA LYS A 583 -26.31 11.57 35.19
C LYS A 583 -25.93 12.08 36.58
N GLN A 584 -25.58 13.37 36.72
CA GLN A 584 -25.27 13.97 38.02
C GLN A 584 -26.51 14.48 38.75
N GLY A 585 -27.69 14.51 38.08
CA GLY A 585 -28.94 15.00 38.62
C GLY A 585 -29.91 13.96 39.19
N THR A 586 -29.52 12.69 39.29
CA THR A 586 -30.35 11.61 39.87
C THR A 586 -29.57 10.87 40.97
N ASP A 587 -29.38 11.58 42.09
CA ASP A 587 -29.17 10.96 43.39
C ASP A 587 -30.39 11.29 44.24
N PRO A 588 -31.30 10.37 44.56
CA PRO A 588 -32.29 10.62 45.59
C PRO A 588 -31.63 10.39 46.93
N ALA A 589 -31.49 11.46 47.66
CA ALA A 589 -31.12 11.47 49.07
C ALA A 589 -32.00 10.56 49.90
N ASN A 590 -31.33 9.95 50.86
CA ASN A 590 -31.90 9.38 52.08
C ASN A 590 -33.10 10.12 52.64
N ASP A 591 -34.14 9.38 52.93
CA ASP A 591 -34.78 9.32 54.25
C ASP A 591 -35.22 7.91 54.57
#